data_3c044a94ca9092580fad4a616a64b2c9
#
_entry.id   3c044a94ca9092580fad4a616a64b2c9
#
_cell.length_a   1.000
_cell.length_b   1.000
_cell.length_c   1.000
_cell.angle_alpha   90.00
_cell.angle_beta   90.00
_cell.angle_gamma   90.00
#
_symmetry.space_group_name_H-M   'P 1'
#
loop_
_entity.id
_entity.type
_entity.pdbx_description
1 polymer ?
#
loop_
_entity_poly.entity_id
_entity_poly.type
_entity_poly.pdbx_seq_one_letter_code
_entity_poly.pdbx_strand_id
1 'polypeptide(L)'
;MIIPEDRQMAIDLIGEAVSAGARQYKACEVIEIDSRTLRRWQKQLIEEQKLIDRRKESASTRTPANKLTEEERKQIVEVCNQPEYKSLPPSQIVPMLADKGEYIASESSYYRVLREEDQVNRRGRSEAPKTITKPKGYKAENPNEVWSWDITYLASALKGSFYYLYLIEDIFSRKIVGWEVHEKESSAHASLLIRKACLSERIQQEGLVLHSDNGSPMKGVTMLATLQNLGVVPSFSRPSVSDDNPYSESLFRTLKYTPSFPAKPFESIEAARKWVHEFVQWYNDEHRHSGVQFVTPSQRHNGEDKEILEKRKAVYE
;
A
#
# COMPACT_ATOMS: atom_id res chain seq x y z
N MET A 1 12.96 -0.34 31.55
CA MET A 1 13.23 -1.39 32.58
C MET A 1 14.70 -1.69 32.48
N ILE A 2 15.46 -1.60 33.60
CA ILE A 2 16.92 -1.76 33.57
C ILE A 2 17.23 -3.27 33.53
N ILE A 3 17.98 -3.71 32.52
CA ILE A 3 18.37 -5.13 32.34
C ILE A 3 19.44 -5.54 33.37
N PRO A 4 19.64 -6.84 33.66
CA PRO A 4 20.61 -7.30 34.66
C PRO A 4 22.03 -6.82 34.43
N GLU A 5 22.48 -6.77 33.17
CA GLU A 5 23.81 -6.31 32.78
C GLU A 5 24.01 -4.82 33.14
N ASP A 6 23.02 -3.97 32.88
CA ASP A 6 23.09 -2.55 33.23
C ASP A 6 23.09 -2.35 34.75
N ARG A 7 22.39 -3.22 35.51
CA ARG A 7 22.40 -3.17 36.98
C ARG A 7 23.78 -3.52 37.53
N GLN A 8 24.47 -4.49 36.93
CA GLN A 8 25.82 -4.86 37.33
C GLN A 8 26.77 -3.69 37.01
N MET A 9 26.71 -3.13 35.82
CA MET A 9 27.53 -1.98 35.44
C MET A 9 27.32 -0.79 36.38
N ALA A 10 26.09 -0.50 36.78
CA ALA A 10 25.77 0.57 37.73
C ALA A 10 26.37 0.31 39.12
N ILE A 11 26.34 -0.94 39.61
CA ILE A 11 26.95 -1.35 40.89
C ILE A 11 28.47 -1.10 40.82
N ASP A 12 29.14 -1.51 39.72
CA ASP A 12 30.58 -1.44 39.54
C ASP A 12 31.03 0.02 39.45
N LEU A 13 30.37 0.85 38.64
CA LEU A 13 30.68 2.27 38.50
C LEU A 13 30.51 3.06 39.81
N ILE A 14 29.41 2.78 40.57
CA ILE A 14 29.26 3.40 41.88
C ILE A 14 30.35 2.92 42.85
N GLY A 15 30.71 1.64 42.79
CA GLY A 15 31.79 1.07 43.59
C GLY A 15 33.14 1.73 43.33
N GLU A 16 33.52 1.91 42.07
CA GLU A 16 34.72 2.65 41.65
C GLU A 16 34.72 4.10 42.17
N ALA A 17 33.60 4.81 41.99
CA ALA A 17 33.46 6.18 42.45
C ALA A 17 33.63 6.30 43.99
N VAL A 18 33.05 5.36 44.74
CA VAL A 18 33.18 5.33 46.19
C VAL A 18 34.61 4.99 46.60
N SER A 19 35.29 4.08 45.94
CA SER A 19 36.69 3.74 46.20
C SER A 19 37.64 4.93 45.90
N ALA A 20 37.25 5.77 44.93
CA ALA A 20 37.94 7.04 44.64
C ALA A 20 37.58 8.19 45.64
N GLY A 21 36.80 7.92 46.68
CA GLY A 21 36.49 8.87 47.75
C GLY A 21 35.13 9.62 47.56
N ALA A 22 34.33 9.28 46.58
CA ALA A 22 33.02 9.89 46.41
C ALA A 22 32.01 9.33 47.45
N ARG A 23 31.05 10.17 47.91
CA ARG A 23 29.97 9.71 48.75
C ARG A 23 28.97 8.90 47.93
N GLN A 24 28.60 7.69 48.39
CA GLN A 24 27.73 6.76 47.67
C GLN A 24 26.43 7.44 47.14
N TYR A 25 25.78 8.27 47.94
CA TYR A 25 24.54 8.92 47.51
C TYR A 25 24.74 9.89 46.35
N LYS A 26 25.94 10.57 46.31
CA LYS A 26 26.29 11.45 45.19
C LYS A 26 26.58 10.68 43.91
N ALA A 27 27.25 9.54 44.02
CA ALA A 27 27.50 8.65 42.89
C ALA A 27 26.15 8.08 42.35
N CYS A 28 25.22 7.75 43.22
CA CYS A 28 23.87 7.34 42.83
C CYS A 28 23.08 8.45 42.14
N GLU A 29 23.22 9.70 42.63
CA GLU A 29 22.55 10.87 42.04
C GLU A 29 22.99 11.12 40.59
N VAL A 30 24.29 10.96 40.29
CA VAL A 30 24.86 11.15 38.95
C VAL A 30 24.28 10.20 37.92
N ILE A 31 23.99 8.96 38.29
CA ILE A 31 23.43 7.96 37.38
C ILE A 31 21.92 7.77 37.58
N GLU A 32 21.28 8.71 38.27
CA GLU A 32 19.82 8.77 38.51
C GLU A 32 19.23 7.50 39.15
N ILE A 33 19.99 6.87 40.05
CA ILE A 33 19.56 5.68 40.79
C ILE A 33 19.38 5.99 42.29
N ASP A 34 18.23 5.60 42.84
CA ASP A 34 18.01 5.74 44.26
C ASP A 34 18.92 4.77 45.07
N SER A 35 19.53 5.29 46.14
CA SER A 35 20.45 4.51 47.00
C SER A 35 19.82 3.26 47.60
N ARG A 36 18.49 3.22 47.77
CA ARG A 36 17.74 2.02 48.17
C ARG A 36 17.76 0.96 47.10
N THR A 37 17.67 1.38 45.82
CA THR A 37 17.73 0.50 44.67
C THR A 37 19.10 -0.14 44.56
N LEU A 38 20.15 0.65 44.73
CA LEU A 38 21.53 0.14 44.74
C LEU A 38 21.71 -0.93 45.86
N ARG A 39 21.34 -0.60 47.10
CA ARG A 39 21.46 -1.57 48.23
C ARG A 39 20.69 -2.85 47.97
N ARG A 40 19.51 -2.78 47.37
CA ARG A 40 18.71 -3.97 47.03
C ARG A 40 19.44 -4.81 45.97
N TRP A 41 20.04 -4.20 44.94
CA TRP A 41 20.81 -4.94 43.95
C TRP A 41 22.08 -5.54 44.52
N GLN A 42 22.82 -4.81 45.36
CA GLN A 42 24.01 -5.33 46.02
C GLN A 42 23.65 -6.50 46.94
N LYS A 43 22.57 -6.39 47.71
CA LYS A 43 22.08 -7.50 48.56
C LYS A 43 21.73 -8.73 47.72
N GLN A 44 21.02 -8.54 46.60
CA GLN A 44 20.67 -9.64 45.71
C GLN A 44 21.91 -10.29 45.08
N LEU A 45 22.91 -9.52 44.72
CA LEU A 45 24.17 -10.03 44.17
C LEU A 45 24.94 -10.87 45.17
N ILE A 46 24.95 -10.46 46.47
CA ILE A 46 25.61 -11.18 47.56
C ILE A 46 24.87 -12.48 47.88
N GLU A 47 23.53 -12.44 47.95
CA GLU A 47 22.71 -13.60 48.38
C GLU A 47 22.51 -14.63 47.25
N GLU A 48 22.35 -14.18 46.01
CA GLU A 48 21.91 -15.01 44.87
C GLU A 48 22.98 -15.18 43.79
N GLN A 49 24.10 -14.45 43.89
CA GLN A 49 25.15 -14.37 42.85
C GLN A 49 24.64 -14.04 41.45
N LYS A 50 23.42 -13.54 41.33
CA LYS A 50 22.73 -13.12 40.09
C LYS A 50 21.79 -11.97 40.38
N LEU A 51 21.72 -11.03 39.41
CA LEU A 51 20.75 -9.94 39.39
C LEU A 51 19.49 -10.39 38.62
N ILE A 52 18.51 -10.94 39.31
CA ILE A 52 17.29 -11.48 38.71
C ILE A 52 16.15 -10.46 38.82
N ASP A 53 15.36 -10.28 37.76
CA ASP A 53 14.13 -9.49 37.85
C ASP A 53 12.95 -10.35 38.30
N ARG A 54 12.78 -10.49 39.64
CA ARG A 54 11.69 -11.26 40.26
C ARG A 54 10.28 -10.84 39.82
N ARG A 55 10.12 -9.64 39.25
CA ARG A 55 8.84 -9.20 38.65
C ARG A 55 8.51 -9.98 37.41
N LYS A 56 9.51 -10.32 36.60
CA LYS A 56 9.32 -11.15 35.39
C LYS A 56 8.95 -12.57 35.75
N GLU A 57 9.61 -13.15 36.75
CA GLU A 57 9.34 -14.51 37.19
C GLU A 57 7.94 -14.62 37.87
N SER A 58 7.59 -13.68 38.74
CA SER A 58 6.27 -13.66 39.35
C SER A 58 5.14 -13.33 38.41
N ALA A 59 5.43 -12.61 37.27
CA ALA A 59 4.44 -12.32 36.24
C ALA A 59 4.08 -13.56 35.40
N SER A 60 5.06 -14.46 35.16
CA SER A 60 4.81 -15.72 34.43
C SER A 60 4.02 -16.77 35.22
N THR A 61 4.06 -16.69 36.54
CA THR A 61 3.36 -17.65 37.43
C THR A 61 2.01 -17.15 37.92
N ARG A 62 1.69 -15.86 37.77
CA ARG A 62 0.39 -15.32 38.15
C ARG A 62 -0.68 -15.68 37.15
N THR A 63 -1.61 -16.52 37.54
CA THR A 63 -2.86 -16.72 36.83
C THR A 63 -3.83 -15.58 37.21
N PRO A 64 -4.25 -14.69 36.30
CA PRO A 64 -5.25 -13.67 36.61
C PRO A 64 -6.57 -14.34 37.06
N ALA A 65 -7.27 -13.73 38.01
CA ALA A 65 -8.55 -14.26 38.51
C ALA A 65 -9.64 -14.36 37.41
N ASN A 66 -9.50 -13.60 36.34
CA ASN A 66 -10.42 -13.59 35.21
C ASN A 66 -9.90 -14.41 34.01
N LYS A 67 -8.90 -15.26 34.19
CA LYS A 67 -8.46 -16.18 33.13
C LYS A 67 -9.51 -17.27 32.96
N LEU A 68 -9.96 -17.47 31.73
CA LEU A 68 -10.89 -18.54 31.40
C LEU A 68 -10.32 -19.90 31.77
N THR A 69 -11.18 -20.73 32.37
CA THR A 69 -10.88 -22.16 32.62
C THR A 69 -10.90 -22.94 31.30
N GLU A 70 -10.35 -24.14 31.30
CA GLU A 70 -10.39 -25.02 30.15
C GLU A 70 -11.82 -25.47 29.81
N GLU A 71 -12.68 -25.58 30.80
CA GLU A 71 -14.10 -25.87 30.63
C GLU A 71 -14.83 -24.73 29.92
N GLU A 72 -14.62 -23.49 30.35
CA GLU A 72 -15.21 -22.32 29.73
C GLU A 72 -14.71 -22.13 28.25
N ARG A 73 -13.44 -22.45 28.01
CA ARG A 73 -12.88 -22.41 26.64
C ARG A 73 -13.56 -23.44 25.72
N LYS A 74 -13.74 -24.69 26.20
CA LYS A 74 -14.46 -25.74 25.47
C LYS A 74 -15.91 -25.33 25.21
N GLN A 75 -16.57 -24.80 26.23
CA GLN A 75 -17.95 -24.33 26.11
C GLN A 75 -18.09 -23.24 25.05
N ILE A 76 -17.14 -22.28 24.98
CA ILE A 76 -17.13 -21.26 23.91
C ILE A 76 -17.05 -21.91 22.52
N VAL A 77 -16.16 -22.89 22.33
CA VAL A 77 -15.99 -23.58 21.05
C VAL A 77 -17.25 -24.37 20.68
N GLU A 78 -17.81 -25.11 21.63
CA GLU A 78 -19.02 -25.89 21.43
C GLU A 78 -20.21 -25.01 21.05
N VAL A 79 -20.47 -23.93 21.79
CA VAL A 79 -21.53 -22.97 21.48
C VAL A 79 -21.35 -22.37 20.10
N CYS A 80 -20.13 -21.90 19.79
CA CYS A 80 -19.86 -21.31 18.50
C CYS A 80 -20.04 -22.29 17.32
N ASN A 81 -19.95 -23.58 17.52
CA ASN A 81 -20.12 -24.60 16.48
C ASN A 81 -21.51 -25.17 16.38
N GLN A 82 -22.44 -24.76 17.24
CA GLN A 82 -23.85 -25.14 17.11
C GLN A 82 -24.45 -24.69 15.76
N PRO A 83 -25.40 -25.44 15.19
CA PRO A 83 -26.00 -25.10 13.91
C PRO A 83 -26.57 -23.68 13.85
N GLU A 84 -27.08 -23.16 14.97
CA GLU A 84 -27.62 -21.82 15.12
C GLU A 84 -26.53 -20.73 15.00
N TYR A 85 -25.32 -20.97 15.56
CA TYR A 85 -24.27 -19.97 15.72
C TYR A 85 -23.08 -20.12 14.78
N LYS A 86 -22.93 -21.28 14.12
CA LYS A 86 -21.74 -21.61 13.32
C LYS A 86 -21.39 -20.62 12.19
N SER A 87 -22.39 -19.86 11.71
CA SER A 87 -22.20 -18.86 10.66
C SER A 87 -22.10 -17.42 11.19
N LEU A 88 -22.28 -17.23 12.50
CA LEU A 88 -22.32 -15.92 13.12
C LEU A 88 -20.95 -15.54 13.74
N PRO A 89 -20.59 -14.26 13.72
CA PRO A 89 -19.41 -13.79 14.45
C PRO A 89 -19.69 -13.70 15.97
N PRO A 90 -18.66 -13.76 16.83
CA PRO A 90 -18.81 -13.58 18.27
C PRO A 90 -19.56 -12.31 18.70
N SER A 91 -19.44 -11.23 17.93
CA SER A 91 -20.17 -9.97 18.16
C SER A 91 -21.70 -10.10 18.08
N GLN A 92 -22.20 -11.14 17.43
CA GLN A 92 -23.62 -11.47 17.40
C GLN A 92 -23.97 -12.60 18.40
N ILE A 93 -23.09 -13.59 18.56
CA ILE A 93 -23.32 -14.73 19.45
C ILE A 93 -23.42 -14.28 20.91
N VAL A 94 -22.49 -13.45 21.38
CA VAL A 94 -22.47 -13.03 22.80
C VAL A 94 -23.73 -12.28 23.21
N PRO A 95 -24.23 -11.29 22.47
CA PRO A 95 -25.51 -10.65 22.77
C PRO A 95 -26.70 -11.63 22.73
N MET A 96 -26.75 -12.53 21.74
CA MET A 96 -27.84 -13.52 21.62
C MET A 96 -27.87 -14.49 22.81
N LEU A 97 -26.73 -14.89 23.36
CA LEU A 97 -26.64 -15.67 24.59
C LEU A 97 -27.08 -14.86 25.80
N ALA A 98 -26.65 -13.60 25.88
CA ALA A 98 -27.06 -12.71 26.98
C ALA A 98 -28.58 -12.47 26.99
N ASP A 99 -29.22 -12.36 25.82
CA ASP A 99 -30.69 -12.28 25.70
C ASP A 99 -31.41 -13.55 26.21
N LYS A 100 -30.72 -14.70 26.15
CA LYS A 100 -31.19 -15.97 26.73
C LYS A 100 -30.83 -16.14 28.21
N GLY A 101 -30.15 -15.15 28.81
CA GLY A 101 -29.68 -15.18 30.20
C GLY A 101 -28.36 -15.95 30.42
N GLU A 102 -27.65 -16.28 29.34
CA GLU A 102 -26.39 -17.01 29.36
C GLU A 102 -25.20 -16.05 29.11
N TYR A 103 -24.20 -16.15 29.98
CA TYR A 103 -22.95 -15.41 29.83
C TYR A 103 -21.76 -16.30 30.19
N ILE A 104 -20.89 -16.55 29.24
CA ILE A 104 -19.67 -17.34 29.44
C ILE A 104 -18.47 -16.40 29.55
N ALA A 105 -18.26 -15.50 28.60
CA ALA A 105 -17.13 -14.59 28.56
C ALA A 105 -17.42 -13.37 27.69
N SER A 106 -16.51 -12.38 27.73
CA SER A 106 -16.59 -11.20 26.86
C SER A 106 -16.36 -11.58 25.38
N GLU A 107 -16.89 -10.77 24.48
CA GLU A 107 -16.67 -10.90 23.02
C GLU A 107 -15.19 -11.05 22.66
N SER A 108 -14.32 -10.24 23.26
CA SER A 108 -12.87 -10.30 23.03
C SER A 108 -12.27 -11.66 23.43
N SER A 109 -12.84 -12.32 24.45
CA SER A 109 -12.41 -13.65 24.89
C SER A 109 -12.83 -14.72 23.88
N TYR A 110 -14.04 -14.63 23.32
CA TYR A 110 -14.50 -15.51 22.25
C TYR A 110 -13.57 -15.42 21.03
N TYR A 111 -13.24 -14.20 20.56
CA TYR A 111 -12.31 -14.03 19.45
C TYR A 111 -10.93 -14.59 19.73
N ARG A 112 -10.43 -14.52 20.97
CA ARG A 112 -9.15 -15.08 21.37
C ARG A 112 -9.17 -16.60 21.31
N VAL A 113 -10.18 -17.23 21.94
CA VAL A 113 -10.32 -18.69 21.93
C VAL A 113 -10.48 -19.22 20.52
N LEU A 114 -11.37 -18.63 19.71
CA LEU A 114 -11.57 -19.05 18.31
C LEU A 114 -10.32 -18.83 17.43
N ARG A 115 -9.47 -17.85 17.75
CA ARG A 115 -8.20 -17.64 17.04
C ARG A 115 -7.19 -18.73 17.37
N GLU A 116 -7.11 -19.14 18.62
CA GLU A 116 -6.25 -20.22 19.06
C GLU A 116 -6.68 -21.56 18.45
N GLU A 117 -7.99 -21.75 18.21
CA GLU A 117 -8.56 -22.93 17.54
C GLU A 117 -8.65 -22.80 16.01
N ASP A 118 -8.06 -21.75 15.41
CA ASP A 118 -8.09 -21.44 13.98
C ASP A 118 -9.51 -21.35 13.38
N GLN A 119 -10.49 -20.93 14.18
CA GLN A 119 -11.91 -20.85 13.82
C GLN A 119 -12.45 -19.42 13.65
N VAL A 120 -11.60 -18.39 13.73
CA VAL A 120 -12.03 -16.97 13.57
C VAL A 120 -12.41 -16.68 12.13
N ASN A 121 -11.63 -17.23 11.19
CA ASN A 121 -11.82 -16.99 9.77
C ASN A 121 -12.80 -18.01 9.17
N ARG A 122 -13.58 -17.56 8.18
CA ARG A 122 -14.47 -18.43 7.40
C ARG A 122 -15.70 -18.97 8.12
N ARG A 123 -16.22 -18.23 9.10
CA ARG A 123 -17.56 -18.52 9.61
C ARG A 123 -18.59 -18.04 8.57
N GLY A 124 -19.37 -18.96 8.06
CA GLY A 124 -20.34 -18.72 6.98
C GLY A 124 -19.79 -19.07 5.59
N ARG A 125 -20.28 -18.39 4.54
CA ARG A 125 -19.89 -18.64 3.14
C ARG A 125 -18.66 -17.85 2.66
N SER A 126 -17.95 -17.19 3.55
CA SER A 126 -16.75 -16.42 3.16
C SER A 126 -15.62 -17.38 2.76
N GLU A 127 -15.12 -17.20 1.54
CA GLU A 127 -13.91 -17.88 1.08
C GLU A 127 -12.67 -17.25 1.75
N ALA A 128 -11.61 -18.06 1.88
CA ALA A 128 -10.33 -17.52 2.28
C ALA A 128 -9.89 -16.41 1.32
N PRO A 129 -9.27 -15.32 1.82
CA PRO A 129 -8.67 -14.33 0.93
C PRO A 129 -7.69 -15.05 0.00
N LYS A 130 -7.91 -14.91 -1.30
CA LYS A 130 -6.97 -15.42 -2.30
C LYS A 130 -5.70 -14.57 -2.20
N THR A 131 -4.58 -15.20 -1.87
CA THR A 131 -3.28 -14.53 -1.92
C THR A 131 -2.91 -14.32 -3.38
N ILE A 132 -3.17 -13.12 -3.91
CA ILE A 132 -2.77 -12.75 -5.27
C ILE A 132 -1.35 -12.20 -5.17
N THR A 133 -0.41 -12.91 -5.80
CA THR A 133 0.98 -12.45 -5.89
C THR A 133 1.02 -11.09 -6.61
N LYS A 134 1.79 -10.14 -6.09
CA LYS A 134 1.98 -8.85 -6.76
C LYS A 134 2.52 -9.10 -8.17
N PRO A 135 1.89 -8.55 -9.23
CA PRO A 135 2.44 -8.64 -10.58
C PRO A 135 3.88 -8.12 -10.59
N LYS A 136 4.74 -8.72 -11.40
CA LYS A 136 6.07 -8.13 -11.62
C LYS A 136 5.86 -6.74 -12.19
N GLY A 137 6.42 -5.73 -11.53
CA GLY A 137 6.41 -4.36 -12.07
C GLY A 137 7.09 -4.37 -13.44
N TYR A 138 6.42 -3.82 -14.45
CA TYR A 138 7.02 -3.70 -15.76
C TYR A 138 8.12 -2.64 -15.74
N LYS A 139 9.27 -2.99 -16.31
CA LYS A 139 10.37 -2.08 -16.58
C LYS A 139 10.60 -2.12 -18.09
N ALA A 140 10.44 -1.00 -18.76
CA ALA A 140 10.76 -0.86 -20.17
C ALA A 140 12.18 -0.28 -20.32
N GLU A 141 12.94 -0.78 -21.26
CA GLU A 141 14.29 -0.32 -21.57
C GLU A 141 14.32 0.51 -22.86
N ASN A 142 13.30 0.36 -23.70
CA ASN A 142 13.12 1.10 -24.93
C ASN A 142 11.68 1.63 -25.07
N PRO A 143 11.45 2.64 -25.93
CA PRO A 143 10.10 3.10 -26.25
C PRO A 143 9.28 1.97 -26.90
N ASN A 144 7.99 2.01 -26.64
CA ASN A 144 7.03 1.06 -27.22
C ASN A 144 7.18 -0.42 -26.81
N GLU A 145 7.84 -0.69 -25.68
CA GLU A 145 7.85 -2.03 -25.06
C GLU A 145 6.65 -2.26 -24.14
N VAL A 146 6.32 -1.25 -23.33
CA VAL A 146 5.22 -1.32 -22.39
C VAL A 146 4.48 0.00 -22.36
N TRP A 147 3.18 -0.06 -22.59
CA TRP A 147 2.27 1.05 -22.43
C TRP A 147 1.40 0.86 -21.21
N SER A 148 1.14 1.93 -20.48
CA SER A 148 0.14 2.03 -19.42
C SER A 148 -1.06 2.79 -19.94
N TRP A 149 -2.29 2.33 -19.67
CA TRP A 149 -3.47 3.07 -20.02
C TRP A 149 -4.53 3.06 -18.95
N ASP A 150 -5.32 4.11 -18.92
CA ASP A 150 -6.40 4.25 -17.98
C ASP A 150 -7.37 5.33 -18.42
N ILE A 151 -8.53 5.43 -17.75
CA ILE A 151 -9.58 6.39 -18.02
C ILE A 151 -9.74 7.33 -16.83
N THR A 152 -9.78 8.63 -17.08
CA THR A 152 -10.11 9.62 -16.05
C THR A 152 -11.30 10.47 -16.43
N TYR A 153 -11.95 11.07 -15.43
CA TYR A 153 -13.15 11.86 -15.59
C TYR A 153 -12.81 13.36 -15.69
N LEU A 154 -13.44 14.03 -16.67
CA LEU A 154 -13.43 15.47 -16.81
C LEU A 154 -14.85 15.99 -16.56
N ALA A 155 -15.00 16.91 -15.59
CA ALA A 155 -16.31 17.43 -15.21
C ALA A 155 -16.98 18.16 -16.40
N SER A 156 -18.22 17.81 -16.73
CA SER A 156 -19.04 18.54 -17.72
C SER A 156 -19.86 19.65 -17.06
N ALA A 157 -20.42 20.55 -17.85
CA ALA A 157 -21.27 21.63 -17.36
C ALA A 157 -22.53 21.14 -16.64
N LEU A 158 -22.99 19.92 -16.92
CA LEU A 158 -24.12 19.30 -16.24
C LEU A 158 -23.64 18.64 -14.95
N LYS A 159 -24.17 19.07 -13.81
CA LYS A 159 -23.82 18.53 -12.50
C LYS A 159 -24.05 17.00 -12.43
N GLY A 160 -23.00 16.27 -12.08
CA GLY A 160 -23.02 14.80 -12.02
C GLY A 160 -22.79 14.09 -13.35
N SER A 161 -22.53 14.82 -14.42
CA SER A 161 -22.12 14.29 -15.72
C SER A 161 -20.62 14.53 -15.96
N PHE A 162 -19.99 13.62 -16.67
CA PHE A 162 -18.56 13.67 -16.94
C PHE A 162 -18.26 13.29 -18.38
N TYR A 163 -17.18 13.82 -18.92
CA TYR A 163 -16.52 13.28 -20.11
C TYR A 163 -15.42 12.32 -19.67
N TYR A 164 -15.18 11.29 -20.46
CA TYR A 164 -14.24 10.20 -20.19
C TYR A 164 -13.00 10.40 -21.04
N LEU A 165 -11.90 10.73 -20.39
CA LEU A 165 -10.60 10.88 -21.04
C LEU A 165 -9.83 9.57 -20.95
N TYR A 166 -9.60 8.95 -22.09
CA TYR A 166 -8.75 7.77 -22.28
C TYR A 166 -7.34 8.25 -22.58
N LEU A 167 -6.35 7.75 -21.85
CA LEU A 167 -4.94 8.07 -22.06
C LEU A 167 -4.10 6.81 -22.13
N ILE A 168 -3.17 6.76 -23.08
CA ILE A 168 -2.13 5.73 -23.21
C ILE A 168 -0.78 6.42 -23.07
N GLU A 169 0.04 5.96 -22.13
CA GLU A 169 1.38 6.46 -21.84
C GLU A 169 2.42 5.38 -22.08
N ASP A 170 3.49 5.70 -22.78
CA ASP A 170 4.68 4.85 -22.88
C ASP A 170 5.48 4.94 -21.58
N ILE A 171 5.67 3.83 -20.87
CA ILE A 171 6.30 3.85 -19.53
C ILE A 171 7.80 4.11 -19.56
N PHE A 172 8.48 3.90 -20.68
CA PHE A 172 9.90 4.22 -20.82
C PHE A 172 10.13 5.72 -20.94
N SER A 173 9.41 6.36 -21.85
CA SER A 173 9.60 7.77 -22.18
C SER A 173 8.68 8.72 -21.43
N ARG A 174 7.58 8.23 -20.85
CA ARG A 174 6.48 9.03 -20.30
C ARG A 174 5.66 9.78 -21.35
N LYS A 175 5.86 9.49 -22.64
CA LYS A 175 5.11 10.12 -23.71
C LYS A 175 3.68 9.63 -23.75
N ILE A 176 2.73 10.53 -23.86
CA ILE A 176 1.34 10.19 -24.18
C ILE A 176 1.30 9.83 -25.66
N VAL A 177 1.11 8.55 -25.95
CA VAL A 177 1.09 7.98 -27.32
C VAL A 177 -0.32 7.88 -27.90
N GLY A 178 -1.34 8.03 -27.05
CA GLY A 178 -2.73 8.04 -27.50
C GLY A 178 -3.66 8.66 -26.46
N TRP A 179 -4.66 9.38 -26.95
CA TRP A 179 -5.71 9.94 -26.12
C TRP A 179 -7.00 10.16 -26.91
N GLU A 180 -8.12 10.03 -26.23
CA GLU A 180 -9.45 10.38 -26.74
C GLU A 180 -10.38 10.84 -25.62
N VAL A 181 -11.35 11.72 -25.94
CA VAL A 181 -12.40 12.15 -25.02
C VAL A 181 -13.76 11.73 -25.55
N HIS A 182 -14.54 11.05 -24.74
CA HIS A 182 -15.85 10.52 -25.07
C HIS A 182 -16.91 10.87 -24.01
N GLU A 183 -18.19 10.78 -24.38
CA GLU A 183 -19.31 10.99 -23.45
C GLU A 183 -19.66 9.72 -22.65
N LYS A 184 -19.16 8.56 -23.04
CA LYS A 184 -19.42 7.26 -22.42
C LYS A 184 -18.20 6.37 -22.42
N GLU A 185 -18.07 5.57 -21.38
CA GLU A 185 -17.10 4.48 -21.37
C GLU A 185 -17.54 3.34 -22.30
N SER A 186 -16.61 2.86 -23.11
CA SER A 186 -16.85 1.76 -24.04
C SER A 186 -15.56 1.04 -24.44
N SER A 187 -15.62 -0.28 -24.49
CA SER A 187 -14.54 -1.12 -25.02
C SER A 187 -14.32 -0.88 -26.54
N ALA A 188 -15.32 -0.40 -27.27
CA ALA A 188 -15.19 -0.02 -28.66
C ALA A 188 -14.31 1.23 -28.82
N HIS A 189 -14.49 2.25 -27.94
CA HIS A 189 -13.63 3.44 -27.93
C HIS A 189 -12.18 3.06 -27.57
N ALA A 190 -12.00 2.24 -26.54
CA ALA A 190 -10.68 1.72 -26.16
C ALA A 190 -10.01 0.97 -27.31
N SER A 191 -10.74 0.12 -28.02
CA SER A 191 -10.24 -0.63 -29.18
C SER A 191 -9.85 0.27 -30.35
N LEU A 192 -10.61 1.34 -30.59
CA LEU A 192 -10.27 2.32 -31.63
C LEU A 192 -9.02 3.12 -31.27
N LEU A 193 -8.93 3.56 -30.01
CA LEU A 193 -7.78 4.30 -29.51
C LEU A 193 -6.49 3.50 -29.63
N ILE A 194 -6.46 2.23 -29.17
CA ILE A 194 -5.26 1.41 -29.25
C ILE A 194 -4.83 1.16 -30.70
N ARG A 195 -5.77 0.95 -31.62
CA ARG A 195 -5.45 0.84 -33.06
C ARG A 195 -4.79 2.09 -33.61
N LYS A 196 -5.32 3.27 -33.26
CA LYS A 196 -4.74 4.55 -33.67
C LYS A 196 -3.36 4.77 -33.07
N ALA A 197 -3.17 4.46 -31.79
CA ALA A 197 -1.88 4.58 -31.11
C ALA A 197 -0.84 3.65 -31.74
N CYS A 198 -1.17 2.37 -31.99
CA CYS A 198 -0.27 1.44 -32.67
C CYS A 198 0.10 1.91 -34.07
N LEU A 199 -0.85 2.46 -34.82
CA LEU A 199 -0.59 3.00 -36.16
C LEU A 199 0.30 4.24 -36.10
N SER A 200 0.02 5.19 -35.22
CA SER A 200 0.79 6.42 -35.02
C SER A 200 2.24 6.14 -34.61
N GLU A 201 2.44 5.21 -33.68
CA GLU A 201 3.77 4.81 -33.20
C GLU A 201 4.43 3.75 -34.10
N ARG A 202 3.78 3.39 -35.23
CA ARG A 202 4.29 2.41 -36.21
C ARG A 202 4.70 1.09 -35.59
N ILE A 203 3.88 0.58 -34.67
CA ILE A 203 4.12 -0.70 -34.01
C ILE A 203 4.05 -1.82 -35.07
N GLN A 204 5.19 -2.41 -35.38
CA GLN A 204 5.32 -3.49 -36.37
C GLN A 204 5.71 -4.83 -35.73
N GLN A 205 6.13 -4.79 -34.46
CA GLN A 205 6.61 -5.97 -33.75
C GLN A 205 5.53 -6.48 -32.79
N GLU A 206 5.40 -7.81 -32.72
CA GLU A 206 4.65 -8.47 -31.65
C GLU A 206 5.39 -8.27 -30.32
N GLY A 207 4.63 -8.15 -29.24
CA GLY A 207 5.18 -8.14 -27.89
C GLY A 207 5.05 -6.82 -27.12
N LEU A 208 4.47 -5.75 -27.71
CA LEU A 208 4.05 -4.59 -26.91
C LEU A 208 3.10 -5.05 -25.79
N VAL A 209 3.41 -4.68 -24.56
CA VAL A 209 2.56 -4.96 -23.41
C VAL A 209 1.69 -3.74 -23.13
N LEU A 210 0.38 -3.94 -23.05
CA LEU A 210 -0.57 -2.92 -22.62
C LEU A 210 -1.04 -3.22 -21.20
N HIS A 211 -0.55 -2.46 -20.22
CA HIS A 211 -0.91 -2.58 -18.82
C HIS A 211 -2.08 -1.65 -18.46
N SER A 212 -3.07 -2.17 -17.74
CA SER A 212 -4.23 -1.40 -17.30
C SER A 212 -4.75 -1.88 -15.94
N ASP A 213 -5.68 -1.14 -15.39
CA ASP A 213 -6.49 -1.62 -14.28
C ASP A 213 -7.47 -2.72 -14.73
N ASN A 214 -8.37 -3.14 -13.82
CA ASN A 214 -9.36 -4.18 -14.07
C ASN A 214 -10.72 -3.62 -14.54
N GLY A 215 -10.76 -2.41 -15.07
CA GLY A 215 -11.99 -1.76 -15.53
C GLY A 215 -12.73 -2.54 -16.62
N SER A 216 -14.05 -2.35 -16.69
CA SER A 216 -14.90 -3.02 -17.68
C SER A 216 -14.48 -2.76 -19.14
N PRO A 217 -14.10 -1.54 -19.55
CA PRO A 217 -13.62 -1.28 -20.91
C PRO A 217 -12.34 -2.04 -21.24
N MET A 218 -11.49 -2.31 -20.23
CA MET A 218 -10.20 -2.97 -20.37
C MET A 218 -10.33 -4.47 -20.68
N LYS A 219 -11.36 -5.10 -20.13
CA LYS A 219 -11.62 -6.56 -20.24
C LYS A 219 -12.71 -6.90 -21.24
N GLY A 220 -13.27 -5.91 -21.92
CA GLY A 220 -14.31 -6.16 -22.92
C GLY A 220 -13.82 -7.06 -24.05
N VAL A 221 -14.67 -7.99 -24.50
CA VAL A 221 -14.34 -8.97 -25.57
C VAL A 221 -13.80 -8.26 -26.82
N THR A 222 -14.41 -7.13 -27.20
CA THR A 222 -13.96 -6.32 -28.34
C THR A 222 -12.53 -5.80 -28.16
N MET A 223 -12.18 -5.37 -26.95
CA MET A 223 -10.84 -4.89 -26.63
C MET A 223 -9.83 -6.03 -26.68
N LEU A 224 -10.11 -7.15 -26.04
CA LEU A 224 -9.21 -8.32 -26.01
C LEU A 224 -8.98 -8.90 -27.43
N ALA A 225 -10.03 -9.00 -28.23
CA ALA A 225 -9.90 -9.43 -29.63
C ALA A 225 -9.05 -8.43 -30.45
N THR A 226 -9.19 -7.13 -30.20
CA THR A 226 -8.36 -6.12 -30.88
C THR A 226 -6.91 -6.23 -30.49
N LEU A 227 -6.60 -6.41 -29.19
CA LEU A 227 -5.21 -6.61 -28.72
C LEU A 227 -4.58 -7.85 -29.35
N GLN A 228 -5.32 -8.96 -29.39
CA GLN A 228 -4.85 -10.19 -30.03
C GLN A 228 -4.53 -9.98 -31.53
N ASN A 229 -5.41 -9.28 -32.25
CA ASN A 229 -5.20 -8.98 -33.69
C ASN A 229 -4.02 -8.05 -33.95
N LEU A 230 -3.66 -7.21 -32.97
CA LEU A 230 -2.51 -6.29 -33.05
C LEU A 230 -1.21 -6.90 -32.52
N GLY A 231 -1.22 -8.12 -32.00
CA GLY A 231 -0.07 -8.72 -31.34
C GLY A 231 0.31 -8.06 -30.02
N VAL A 232 -0.63 -7.33 -29.39
CA VAL A 232 -0.42 -6.62 -28.11
C VAL A 232 -0.79 -7.53 -26.95
N VAL A 233 0.10 -7.67 -25.99
CA VAL A 233 -0.07 -8.52 -24.80
C VAL A 233 -0.81 -7.75 -23.72
N PRO A 234 -2.03 -8.14 -23.32
CA PRO A 234 -2.73 -7.50 -22.22
C PRO A 234 -2.13 -7.86 -20.87
N SER A 235 -2.02 -6.88 -19.98
CA SER A 235 -1.62 -7.05 -18.59
C SER A 235 -2.57 -6.26 -17.68
N PHE A 236 -2.94 -6.84 -16.54
CA PHE A 236 -3.93 -6.24 -15.64
C PHE A 236 -3.40 -6.14 -14.22
N SER A 237 -3.74 -5.03 -13.56
CA SER A 237 -3.54 -4.82 -12.12
C SER A 237 -4.31 -5.88 -11.32
N ARG A 238 -3.93 -6.06 -10.07
CA ARG A 238 -4.72 -6.88 -9.13
C ARG A 238 -6.06 -6.22 -8.85
N PRO A 239 -7.15 -6.98 -8.67
CA PRO A 239 -8.44 -6.42 -8.29
C PRO A 239 -8.34 -5.59 -7.01
N SER A 240 -8.86 -4.36 -7.03
CA SER A 240 -8.90 -3.42 -5.89
C SER A 240 -7.53 -3.01 -5.32
N VAL A 241 -6.48 -3.04 -6.13
CA VAL A 241 -5.14 -2.55 -5.77
C VAL A 241 -4.77 -1.43 -6.74
N SER A 242 -4.86 -0.19 -6.27
CA SER A 242 -4.53 1.02 -7.06
C SER A 242 -3.04 1.13 -7.39
N ASP A 243 -2.17 0.75 -6.46
CA ASP A 243 -0.72 0.88 -6.60
C ASP A 243 -0.09 0.04 -7.74
N ASP A 244 -0.89 -0.74 -8.45
CA ASP A 244 -0.39 -1.58 -9.54
C ASP A 244 -0.30 -0.81 -10.89
N ASN A 245 -0.90 0.40 -11.00
CA ASN A 245 -0.80 1.27 -12.19
C ASN A 245 -0.31 2.69 -11.85
N PRO A 246 0.88 2.85 -11.24
CA PRO A 246 1.37 4.13 -10.74
C PRO A 246 1.67 5.16 -11.83
N TYR A 247 1.89 4.72 -13.06
CA TYR A 247 2.19 5.58 -14.21
C TYR A 247 0.97 6.42 -14.58
N SER A 248 -0.14 5.78 -14.87
CA SER A 248 -1.40 6.48 -15.19
C SER A 248 -1.87 7.37 -14.03
N GLU A 249 -1.73 6.93 -12.76
CA GLU A 249 -2.08 7.75 -11.61
C GLU A 249 -1.22 9.02 -11.52
N SER A 250 0.10 8.91 -11.74
CA SER A 250 1.03 10.05 -11.78
C SER A 250 0.70 11.03 -12.91
N LEU A 251 0.38 10.50 -14.11
CA LEU A 251 -0.03 11.28 -15.26
C LEU A 251 -1.33 12.04 -14.97
N PHE A 252 -2.35 11.39 -14.43
CA PHE A 252 -3.61 12.04 -14.06
C PHE A 252 -3.45 13.09 -12.96
N ARG A 253 -2.53 12.87 -12.04
CA ARG A 253 -2.17 13.90 -11.08
C ARG A 253 -1.57 15.13 -11.77
N THR A 254 -0.60 14.94 -12.66
CA THR A 254 -0.01 16.03 -13.44
C THR A 254 -1.08 16.77 -14.24
N LEU A 255 -1.99 16.05 -14.91
CA LEU A 255 -3.09 16.61 -15.68
C LEU A 255 -4.02 17.49 -14.82
N LYS A 256 -4.48 16.97 -13.69
CA LYS A 256 -5.47 17.65 -12.82
C LYS A 256 -4.90 18.82 -12.01
N TYR A 257 -3.59 18.83 -11.79
CA TYR A 257 -2.91 19.86 -10.99
C TYR A 257 -2.06 20.83 -11.83
N THR A 258 -2.04 20.69 -13.16
CA THR A 258 -1.40 21.70 -14.01
C THR A 258 -2.12 23.05 -13.89
N PRO A 259 -1.39 24.19 -13.86
CA PRO A 259 -2.02 25.51 -13.75
C PRO A 259 -3.02 25.84 -14.86
N SER A 260 -2.90 25.20 -16.03
CA SER A 260 -3.82 25.35 -17.16
C SER A 260 -5.12 24.56 -17.01
N PHE A 261 -5.24 23.67 -15.99
CA PHE A 261 -6.47 22.91 -15.79
C PHE A 261 -7.63 23.84 -15.44
N PRO A 262 -8.78 23.76 -16.15
CA PRO A 262 -9.88 24.67 -15.94
C PRO A 262 -10.44 24.60 -14.51
N ALA A 263 -10.62 25.75 -13.89
CA ALA A 263 -11.28 25.85 -12.59
C ALA A 263 -12.81 25.59 -12.66
N LYS A 264 -13.38 25.70 -13.86
CA LYS A 264 -14.80 25.44 -14.14
C LYS A 264 -14.94 24.16 -14.98
N PRO A 265 -16.07 23.45 -14.85
CA PRO A 265 -16.39 22.32 -15.71
C PRO A 265 -16.35 22.70 -17.20
N PHE A 266 -16.04 21.74 -18.06
CA PHE A 266 -16.02 21.93 -19.50
C PHE A 266 -17.43 22.18 -20.07
N GLU A 267 -17.57 23.22 -20.87
CA GLU A 267 -18.86 23.61 -21.44
C GLU A 267 -19.37 22.62 -22.52
N SER A 268 -18.43 22.00 -23.24
CA SER A 268 -18.73 20.99 -24.26
C SER A 268 -17.62 19.95 -24.36
N ILE A 269 -17.90 18.84 -25.02
CA ILE A 269 -16.89 17.81 -25.32
C ILE A 269 -15.78 18.33 -26.23
N GLU A 270 -16.11 19.25 -27.14
CA GLU A 270 -15.16 19.92 -28.04
C GLU A 270 -14.19 20.78 -27.22
N ALA A 271 -14.70 21.52 -26.21
CA ALA A 271 -13.87 22.31 -25.33
C ALA A 271 -12.93 21.38 -24.52
N ALA A 272 -13.42 20.25 -24.03
CA ALA A 272 -12.59 19.26 -23.35
C ALA A 272 -11.51 18.66 -24.28
N ARG A 273 -11.88 18.29 -25.51
CA ARG A 273 -10.94 17.78 -26.52
C ARG A 273 -9.86 18.80 -26.90
N LYS A 274 -10.23 20.06 -27.07
CA LYS A 274 -9.28 21.13 -27.36
C LYS A 274 -8.27 21.29 -26.24
N TRP A 275 -8.76 21.36 -24.98
CA TRP A 275 -7.89 21.51 -23.82
C TRP A 275 -6.95 20.31 -23.66
N VAL A 276 -7.46 19.07 -23.80
CA VAL A 276 -6.64 17.85 -23.72
C VAL A 276 -5.59 17.83 -24.82
N HIS A 277 -5.92 18.28 -26.03
CA HIS A 277 -4.95 18.38 -27.14
C HIS A 277 -3.79 19.32 -26.77
N GLU A 278 -4.10 20.51 -26.25
CA GLU A 278 -3.10 21.49 -25.80
C GLU A 278 -2.28 20.95 -24.64
N PHE A 279 -2.92 20.27 -23.68
CA PHE A 279 -2.23 19.60 -22.58
C PHE A 279 -1.26 18.52 -23.06
N VAL A 280 -1.67 17.65 -23.99
CA VAL A 280 -0.82 16.57 -24.51
C VAL A 280 0.38 17.13 -25.26
N GLN A 281 0.21 18.17 -26.06
CA GLN A 281 1.31 18.85 -26.74
C GLN A 281 2.30 19.41 -25.71
N TRP A 282 1.82 20.20 -24.75
CA TRP A 282 2.66 20.73 -23.69
C TRP A 282 3.36 19.61 -22.90
N TYR A 283 2.63 18.56 -22.52
CA TYR A 283 3.18 17.45 -21.72
C TYR A 283 4.28 16.71 -22.47
N ASN A 284 4.07 16.40 -23.73
CA ASN A 284 5.04 15.65 -24.53
C ASN A 284 6.27 16.48 -24.91
N ASP A 285 6.09 17.76 -25.25
CA ASP A 285 7.12 18.53 -25.93
C ASP A 285 7.78 19.61 -25.06
N GLU A 286 7.11 20.06 -23.98
CA GLU A 286 7.61 21.15 -23.14
C GLU A 286 7.84 20.73 -21.68
N HIS A 287 6.97 19.86 -21.13
CA HIS A 287 7.05 19.45 -19.74
C HIS A 287 8.34 18.67 -19.43
N ARG A 288 9.12 19.18 -18.45
CA ARG A 288 10.36 18.54 -17.99
C ARG A 288 10.04 17.49 -16.92
N HIS A 289 9.97 16.23 -17.33
CA HIS A 289 9.50 15.15 -16.50
C HIS A 289 10.62 14.62 -15.57
N SER A 290 10.42 14.66 -14.25
CA SER A 290 11.40 14.23 -13.26
C SER A 290 11.82 12.75 -13.38
N GLY A 291 10.88 11.88 -13.73
CA GLY A 291 11.14 10.44 -13.91
C GLY A 291 12.03 10.08 -15.10
N VAL A 292 12.31 11.05 -16.01
CA VAL A 292 13.24 10.91 -17.13
C VAL A 292 14.33 11.99 -17.11
N GLN A 293 14.81 12.34 -15.90
CA GLN A 293 15.92 13.29 -15.69
C GLN A 293 15.68 14.69 -16.28
N PHE A 294 14.44 15.16 -16.22
CA PHE A 294 14.03 16.49 -16.69
C PHE A 294 14.30 16.76 -18.18
N VAL A 295 14.30 15.73 -19.02
CA VAL A 295 14.06 15.90 -20.47
C VAL A 295 12.57 15.85 -20.74
N THR A 296 12.12 16.22 -21.95
CA THR A 296 10.71 16.06 -22.30
C THR A 296 10.41 14.61 -22.67
N PRO A 297 9.17 14.14 -22.51
CA PRO A 297 8.75 12.82 -22.95
C PRO A 297 9.09 12.54 -24.42
N SER A 298 8.85 13.50 -25.34
CA SER A 298 9.23 13.35 -26.76
C SER A 298 10.73 13.20 -26.96
N GLN A 299 11.56 14.00 -26.28
CA GLN A 299 13.02 13.87 -26.36
C GLN A 299 13.49 12.48 -25.91
N ARG A 300 12.94 11.97 -24.82
CA ARG A 300 13.25 10.63 -24.34
C ARG A 300 12.78 9.55 -25.31
N HIS A 301 11.59 9.72 -25.85
CA HIS A 301 10.99 8.76 -26.80
C HIS A 301 11.79 8.65 -28.10
N ASN A 302 12.29 9.78 -28.60
CA ASN A 302 13.09 9.85 -29.82
C ASN A 302 14.58 9.51 -29.60
N GLY A 303 15.02 9.26 -28.35
CA GLY A 303 16.42 8.94 -28.03
C GLY A 303 17.36 10.14 -27.98
N GLU A 304 16.84 11.39 -28.02
CA GLU A 304 17.59 12.63 -27.95
C GLU A 304 18.12 12.92 -26.54
N ASP A 305 17.54 12.27 -25.52
CA ASP A 305 17.87 12.43 -24.11
C ASP A 305 19.35 12.18 -23.81
N LYS A 306 19.95 11.20 -24.46
CA LYS A 306 21.37 10.83 -24.23
C LYS A 306 22.31 12.02 -24.50
N GLU A 307 22.18 12.63 -25.66
CA GLU A 307 22.98 13.80 -26.03
C GLU A 307 22.72 15.00 -25.12
N ILE A 308 21.44 15.24 -24.77
CA ILE A 308 21.06 16.33 -23.88
C ILE A 308 21.66 16.14 -22.50
N LEU A 309 21.64 14.93 -21.95
CA LEU A 309 22.17 14.62 -20.61
C LEU A 309 23.69 14.69 -20.59
N GLU A 310 24.38 14.24 -21.65
CA GLU A 310 25.83 14.39 -21.78
C GLU A 310 26.25 15.88 -21.82
N LYS A 311 25.55 16.71 -22.61
CA LYS A 311 25.78 18.15 -22.62
C LYS A 311 25.57 18.81 -21.25
N ARG A 312 24.51 18.42 -20.53
CA ARG A 312 24.27 18.92 -19.17
C ARG A 312 25.40 18.54 -18.21
N LYS A 313 25.86 17.29 -18.30
CA LYS A 313 26.97 16.80 -17.48
C LYS A 313 28.23 17.65 -17.68
N ALA A 314 28.59 17.91 -18.94
CA ALA A 314 29.74 18.76 -19.28
C ALA A 314 29.61 20.24 -18.79
N VAL A 315 28.39 20.72 -18.56
CA VAL A 315 28.16 22.08 -17.99
C VAL A 315 28.29 22.08 -16.47
N TYR A 316 27.99 20.95 -15.81
CA TYR A 316 28.06 20.84 -14.34
C TYR A 316 29.46 20.48 -13.83
N GLU A 317 30.32 19.89 -14.67
CA GLU A 317 31.73 19.60 -14.40
C GLU A 317 32.62 20.82 -14.71
#